data_d6d8968030dd9d49f8d49fdeb7f0f3e9
#
_entry.id   d6d8968030dd9d49f8d49fdeb7f0f3e9
#
_cell.length_a   1.000
_cell.length_b   1.000
_cell.length_c   1.000
_cell.angle_alpha   90.00
_cell.angle_beta   90.00
_cell.angle_gamma   90.00
#
_symmetry.space_group_name_H-M   'P 1'
#
loop_
_entity.id
_entity.type
_entity.pdbx_description
1 polymer ?
#
loop_
_entity_poly.entity_id
_entity_poly.type
_entity_poly.pdbx_seq_one_letter_code
_entity_poly.pdbx_strand_id
1 'polypeptide(L)'
;FVGCNKDMKPLSADYFTVTPSPLEVVGGQVPATVTGTFPEKYFDKKSVVTVTPYLVYADGETAGTPFVYQGEKVEGNDQAISYKMGGVVSMPVNFKYIPAMRKSELQLAFKVQRGKKTYDLPRVTVAEGVISTAEIANAQELNPAITPDKFQRIIEEKYSADIMFLIQQANLRSEQLKSEQMNALHNEIKAATEAPNKELTNINVASYA
;
A
#
# COMPACT_ATOMS: atom_id res chain seq x y z
N PHE A 1 -6.85 40.24 -34.91
CA PHE A 1 -5.97 39.29 -34.19
C PHE A 1 -6.78 38.60 -33.12
N VAL A 2 -7.30 37.41 -33.41
CA VAL A 2 -7.91 36.51 -32.41
C VAL A 2 -6.74 35.95 -31.61
N GLY A 3 -6.47 36.55 -30.45
CA GLY A 3 -5.51 36.02 -29.52
C GLY A 3 -6.07 34.67 -28.99
N CYS A 4 -5.43 33.57 -29.38
CA CYS A 4 -5.68 32.28 -28.74
C CYS A 4 -5.34 32.42 -27.26
N ASN A 5 -6.35 32.69 -26.46
CA ASN A 5 -6.27 32.72 -25.01
C ASN A 5 -6.25 31.25 -24.56
N LYS A 6 -5.07 30.65 -24.57
CA LYS A 6 -4.89 29.27 -24.17
C LYS A 6 -4.81 29.23 -22.65
N ASP A 7 -5.97 29.15 -22.00
CA ASP A 7 -6.05 28.95 -20.56
C ASP A 7 -5.37 27.61 -20.21
N MET A 8 -4.71 27.54 -19.05
CA MET A 8 -4.11 26.31 -18.56
C MET A 8 -5.21 25.27 -18.32
N LYS A 9 -4.94 24.04 -18.70
CA LYS A 9 -5.88 22.92 -18.50
C LYS A 9 -5.68 22.31 -17.11
N PRO A 10 -6.68 21.59 -16.55
CA PRO A 10 -6.48 20.81 -15.34
C PRO A 10 -5.38 19.76 -15.54
N LEU A 11 -4.60 19.47 -14.50
CA LEU A 11 -3.69 18.34 -14.45
C LEU A 11 -4.42 17.11 -13.93
N SER A 12 -4.03 15.90 -14.40
CA SER A 12 -4.45 14.63 -13.83
C SER A 12 -3.76 14.37 -12.49
N ALA A 13 -4.36 13.56 -11.63
CA ALA A 13 -3.76 13.06 -10.39
C ALA A 13 -2.41 12.36 -10.62
N ASP A 14 -2.20 11.75 -11.78
CA ASP A 14 -0.96 11.03 -12.14
C ASP A 14 0.30 11.91 -12.15
N TYR A 15 0.11 13.23 -12.21
CA TYR A 15 1.22 14.18 -12.10
C TYR A 15 1.64 14.47 -10.67
N PHE A 16 0.98 13.85 -9.69
CA PHE A 16 1.24 14.08 -8.28
C PHE A 16 1.50 12.77 -7.54
N THR A 17 2.49 12.78 -6.66
CA THR A 17 2.79 11.67 -5.75
C THR A 17 2.77 12.20 -4.32
N VAL A 18 2.13 11.46 -3.42
CA VAL A 18 2.02 11.83 -2.01
C VAL A 18 2.77 10.81 -1.16
N THR A 19 3.53 11.29 -0.18
CA THR A 19 4.26 10.44 0.77
C THR A 19 4.06 10.97 2.19
N PRO A 20 3.57 10.16 3.15
CA PRO A 20 3.12 8.77 2.99
C PRO A 20 1.79 8.67 2.22
N SER A 21 1.53 7.50 1.63
CA SER A 21 0.23 7.19 1.01
C SER A 21 -0.14 5.76 1.40
N PRO A 22 -1.26 5.57 2.11
CA PRO A 22 -2.22 6.58 2.59
C PRO A 22 -1.63 7.54 3.62
N LEU A 23 -2.34 8.65 3.88
CA LEU A 23 -1.92 9.64 4.87
C LEU A 23 -1.96 9.04 6.29
N GLU A 24 -1.03 9.46 7.16
CA GLU A 24 -0.87 8.93 8.51
C GLU A 24 -0.90 10.05 9.56
N VAL A 25 -1.40 9.71 10.77
CA VAL A 25 -1.34 10.61 11.91
C VAL A 25 -0.04 10.38 12.69
N VAL A 26 0.73 11.43 12.87
CA VAL A 26 1.96 11.43 13.67
C VAL A 26 1.89 12.56 14.68
N GLY A 27 1.86 12.22 15.98
CA GLY A 27 1.84 13.22 17.06
C GLY A 27 0.65 14.20 17.00
N GLY A 28 -0.53 13.74 16.55
CA GLY A 28 -1.71 14.60 16.40
C GLY A 28 -1.69 15.52 15.18
N GLN A 29 -0.76 15.29 14.26
CA GLN A 29 -0.62 15.99 13.00
C GLN A 29 -0.73 15.00 11.84
N VAL A 30 -1.04 15.50 10.64
CA VAL A 30 -1.04 14.73 9.40
C VAL A 30 0.01 15.34 8.47
N PRO A 31 1.29 14.98 8.66
CA PRO A 31 2.36 15.44 7.78
C PRO A 31 2.37 14.63 6.49
N ALA A 32 2.56 15.29 5.36
CA ALA A 32 2.80 14.62 4.08
C ALA A 32 3.62 15.53 3.16
N THR A 33 4.20 14.95 2.14
CA THR A 33 4.85 15.69 1.05
C THR A 33 4.17 15.32 -0.26
N VAL A 34 3.66 16.34 -0.94
CA VAL A 34 3.14 16.18 -2.30
C VAL A 34 4.23 16.59 -3.28
N THR A 35 4.66 15.66 -4.11
CA THR A 35 5.56 15.93 -5.22
C THR A 35 4.73 16.05 -6.49
N GLY A 36 4.80 17.19 -7.17
CA GLY A 36 4.09 17.46 -8.41
C GLY A 36 5.04 17.63 -9.60
N THR A 37 4.62 17.17 -10.77
CA THR A 37 5.35 17.36 -12.02
C THR A 37 4.50 18.18 -12.98
N PHE A 38 4.97 19.37 -13.31
CA PHE A 38 4.38 20.17 -14.39
C PHE A 38 5.01 19.73 -15.72
N PRO A 39 4.24 19.20 -16.67
CA PRO A 39 4.78 18.70 -17.92
C PRO A 39 5.28 19.83 -18.84
N GLU A 40 6.04 19.45 -19.86
CA GLU A 40 6.49 20.36 -20.92
C GLU A 40 5.31 21.08 -21.58
N LYS A 41 5.50 22.35 -21.92
CA LYS A 41 4.53 23.22 -22.62
C LYS A 41 3.21 23.42 -21.87
N TYR A 42 3.16 23.06 -20.62
CA TYR A 42 1.98 23.22 -19.77
C TYR A 42 1.95 24.59 -19.08
N PHE A 43 3.00 24.94 -18.33
CA PHE A 43 3.03 26.13 -17.49
C PHE A 43 3.21 27.41 -18.33
N ASP A 44 2.22 28.30 -18.30
CA ASP A 44 2.32 29.54 -19.09
C ASP A 44 3.41 30.46 -18.52
N LYS A 45 4.23 31.02 -19.41
CA LYS A 45 5.41 31.84 -19.07
C LYS A 45 5.10 33.08 -18.26
N LYS A 46 3.87 33.63 -18.35
CA LYS A 46 3.44 34.87 -17.72
C LYS A 46 2.39 34.66 -16.65
N SER A 47 2.19 33.42 -16.22
CA SER A 47 1.20 33.08 -15.20
C SER A 47 1.84 32.81 -13.85
N VAL A 48 1.13 33.11 -12.80
CA VAL A 48 1.37 32.67 -11.42
C VAL A 48 0.31 31.65 -11.08
N VAL A 49 0.71 30.54 -10.48
CA VAL A 49 -0.20 29.47 -10.04
C VAL A 49 -0.04 29.31 -8.54
N THR A 50 -1.12 29.51 -7.82
CA THR A 50 -1.21 29.19 -6.39
C THR A 50 -1.86 27.82 -6.24
N VAL A 51 -1.17 26.89 -5.58
CA VAL A 51 -1.64 25.55 -5.27
C VAL A 51 -1.95 25.51 -3.79
N THR A 52 -3.20 25.29 -3.44
CA THR A 52 -3.63 25.17 -2.04
C THR A 52 -4.07 23.73 -1.78
N PRO A 53 -3.38 23.02 -0.87
CA PRO A 53 -3.82 21.69 -0.45
C PRO A 53 -5.00 21.80 0.50
N TYR A 54 -6.00 20.93 0.32
CA TYR A 54 -7.16 20.79 1.20
C TYR A 54 -7.29 19.35 1.65
N LEU A 55 -7.48 19.14 2.93
CA LEU A 55 -7.93 17.87 3.47
C LEU A 55 -9.45 17.92 3.61
N VAL A 56 -10.16 17.22 2.74
CA VAL A 56 -11.62 17.21 2.63
C VAL A 56 -12.19 15.99 3.32
N TYR A 57 -13.16 16.15 4.20
CA TYR A 57 -13.83 15.10 4.95
C TYR A 57 -15.33 15.36 5.02
N ALA A 58 -16.11 14.40 5.53
CA ALA A 58 -17.58 14.42 5.44
C ALA A 58 -18.23 15.74 5.89
N ASP A 59 -17.71 16.34 6.98
CA ASP A 59 -18.31 17.50 7.63
C ASP A 59 -17.58 18.82 7.30
N GLY A 60 -16.62 18.81 6.37
CA GLY A 60 -15.90 20.03 6.00
C GLY A 60 -14.55 19.79 5.34
N GLU A 61 -13.76 20.84 5.33
CA GLU A 61 -12.41 20.81 4.77
C GLU A 61 -11.46 21.68 5.60
N THR A 62 -10.18 21.33 5.60
CA THR A 62 -9.11 22.11 6.22
C THR A 62 -8.08 22.48 5.15
N ALA A 63 -7.87 23.80 4.98
CA ALA A 63 -6.84 24.30 4.07
C ALA A 63 -5.45 24.17 4.68
N GLY A 64 -4.49 23.72 3.89
CA GLY A 64 -3.07 23.78 4.21
C GLY A 64 -2.44 25.11 3.74
N THR A 65 -1.13 25.23 3.91
CA THR A 65 -0.35 26.37 3.43
C THR A 65 -0.33 26.39 1.90
N PRO A 66 -0.68 27.50 1.25
CA PRO A 66 -0.60 27.60 -0.21
C PRO A 66 0.85 27.69 -0.69
N PHE A 67 1.11 27.11 -1.85
CA PHE A 67 2.39 27.17 -2.57
C PHE A 67 2.22 27.99 -3.84
N VAL A 68 3.17 28.86 -4.13
CA VAL A 68 3.12 29.74 -5.29
C VAL A 68 4.23 29.38 -6.27
N TYR A 69 3.86 29.24 -7.52
CA TYR A 69 4.79 28.96 -8.64
C TYR A 69 4.60 30.00 -9.74
N GLN A 70 5.67 30.36 -10.39
CA GLN A 70 5.63 31.39 -11.44
C GLN A 70 6.21 30.90 -12.76
N GLY A 71 5.70 31.43 -13.85
CA GLY A 71 6.28 31.22 -15.17
C GLY A 71 7.58 32.02 -15.35
N GLU A 72 8.46 31.55 -16.22
CA GLU A 72 9.82 32.07 -16.46
C GLU A 72 9.89 33.56 -16.90
N LYS A 73 8.74 34.20 -17.18
CA LYS A 73 8.64 35.62 -17.55
C LYS A 73 7.92 36.48 -16.51
N VAL A 74 7.63 35.91 -15.35
CA VAL A 74 7.06 36.63 -14.21
C VAL A 74 8.23 37.13 -13.36
N GLU A 75 8.21 38.39 -13.05
CA GLU A 75 9.15 38.99 -12.10
C GLU A 75 8.68 38.67 -10.67
N GLY A 76 9.50 37.95 -9.91
CA GLY A 76 9.17 37.53 -8.54
C GLY A 76 10.23 36.57 -8.01
N ASN A 77 10.05 36.14 -6.74
CA ASN A 77 10.98 35.25 -6.04
C ASN A 77 10.43 33.83 -5.87
N ASP A 78 9.25 33.55 -6.43
CA ASP A 78 8.64 32.22 -6.33
C ASP A 78 9.35 31.24 -7.26
N GLN A 79 9.20 29.94 -7.01
CA GLN A 79 9.81 28.91 -7.83
C GLN A 79 9.33 29.01 -9.28
N ALA A 80 10.27 29.26 -10.19
CA ALA A 80 9.98 29.39 -11.61
C ALA A 80 9.86 28.01 -12.29
N ILE A 81 8.80 27.83 -13.08
CA ILE A 81 8.57 26.63 -13.88
C ILE A 81 8.80 26.94 -15.36
N SER A 82 9.65 26.15 -16.00
CA SER A 82 9.95 26.33 -17.41
C SER A 82 8.81 25.87 -18.32
N TYR A 83 8.43 26.71 -19.26
CA TYR A 83 7.48 26.28 -20.29
C TYR A 83 8.03 25.16 -21.18
N LYS A 84 9.34 25.21 -21.50
CA LYS A 84 9.95 24.22 -22.40
C LYS A 84 10.19 22.88 -21.76
N MET A 85 10.66 22.86 -20.52
CA MET A 85 11.11 21.65 -19.84
C MET A 85 10.13 21.16 -18.76
N GLY A 86 9.12 21.96 -18.42
CA GLY A 86 8.31 21.69 -17.23
C GLY A 86 9.08 21.93 -15.95
N GLY A 87 8.69 21.24 -14.89
CA GLY A 87 9.37 21.32 -13.60
C GLY A 87 8.77 20.38 -12.57
N VAL A 88 9.59 20.01 -11.59
CA VAL A 88 9.16 19.23 -10.41
C VAL A 88 9.10 20.15 -9.22
N VAL A 89 8.05 20.01 -8.43
CA VAL A 89 7.80 20.81 -7.23
C VAL A 89 7.57 19.89 -6.02
N SER A 90 7.95 20.36 -4.84
CA SER A 90 7.72 19.67 -3.57
C SER A 90 6.92 20.58 -2.66
N MET A 91 5.82 20.05 -2.16
CA MET A 91 4.87 20.76 -1.31
C MET A 91 4.74 19.99 0.03
N PRO A 92 5.53 20.34 1.05
CA PRO A 92 5.34 19.78 2.38
C PRO A 92 4.05 20.33 2.98
N VAL A 93 3.13 19.45 3.34
CA VAL A 93 1.84 19.78 3.94
C VAL A 93 1.76 19.22 5.35
N ASN A 94 1.03 19.91 6.23
CA ASN A 94 0.78 19.42 7.57
C ASN A 94 -0.58 19.94 8.05
N PHE A 95 -1.42 19.05 8.56
CA PHE A 95 -2.73 19.38 9.08
C PHE A 95 -2.81 18.97 10.54
N LYS A 96 -3.47 19.79 11.37
CA LYS A 96 -3.80 19.39 12.73
C LYS A 96 -4.91 18.34 12.66
N TYR A 97 -4.64 17.13 13.16
CA TYR A 97 -5.59 16.03 13.11
C TYR A 97 -6.85 16.32 13.95
N ILE A 98 -7.98 15.99 13.40
CA ILE A 98 -9.28 15.87 14.09
C ILE A 98 -9.93 14.55 13.69
N PRO A 99 -10.75 13.88 14.55
CA PRO A 99 -11.35 12.57 14.26
C PRO A 99 -12.16 12.51 12.97
N ALA A 100 -12.78 13.63 12.55
CA ALA A 100 -13.52 13.74 11.30
C ALA A 100 -12.66 13.47 10.05
N MET A 101 -11.34 13.67 10.13
CA MET A 101 -10.39 13.47 9.01
C MET A 101 -10.10 12.00 8.71
N ARG A 102 -10.62 11.06 9.49
CA ARG A 102 -10.39 9.60 9.31
C ARG A 102 -10.84 9.05 7.96
N LYS A 103 -11.84 9.68 7.36
CA LYS A 103 -12.29 9.41 5.98
C LYS A 103 -12.19 10.71 5.21
N SER A 104 -11.01 11.00 4.72
CA SER A 104 -10.71 12.25 4.03
C SER A 104 -9.97 12.01 2.73
N GLU A 105 -9.92 13.02 1.90
CA GLU A 105 -9.16 13.08 0.67
C GLU A 105 -8.26 14.31 0.68
N LEU A 106 -7.02 14.15 0.27
CA LEU A 106 -6.14 15.27 0.00
C LEU A 106 -6.39 15.76 -1.42
N GLN A 107 -6.89 16.98 -1.52
CA GLN A 107 -7.18 17.64 -2.78
C GLN A 107 -6.27 18.85 -2.98
N LEU A 108 -5.88 19.10 -4.22
CA LEU A 108 -5.15 20.30 -4.61
C LEU A 108 -6.08 21.23 -5.38
N ALA A 109 -6.18 22.46 -4.91
CA ALA A 109 -6.88 23.55 -5.62
C ALA A 109 -5.87 24.44 -6.32
N PHE A 110 -6.14 24.80 -7.56
CA PHE A 110 -5.25 25.60 -8.39
C PHE A 110 -5.91 26.92 -8.75
N LYS A 111 -5.30 28.03 -8.38
CA LYS A 111 -5.69 29.37 -8.79
C LYS A 111 -4.63 29.93 -9.74
N VAL A 112 -5.03 30.24 -10.95
CA VAL A 112 -4.14 30.77 -11.98
C VAL A 112 -4.37 32.26 -12.14
N GLN A 113 -3.29 33.05 -12.07
CA GLN A 113 -3.30 34.47 -12.34
C GLN A 113 -2.42 34.77 -13.56
N ARG A 114 -2.99 35.43 -14.56
CA ARG A 114 -2.27 35.89 -15.75
C ARG A 114 -2.55 37.37 -15.99
N GLY A 115 -1.62 38.21 -15.62
CA GLY A 115 -1.83 39.65 -15.62
C GLY A 115 -2.96 40.05 -14.68
N LYS A 116 -4.04 40.62 -15.22
CA LYS A 116 -5.25 41.00 -14.46
C LYS A 116 -6.32 39.89 -14.41
N LYS A 117 -6.16 38.84 -15.18
CA LYS A 117 -7.11 37.70 -15.23
C LYS A 117 -6.75 36.68 -14.17
N THR A 118 -7.72 36.28 -13.36
CA THR A 118 -7.61 35.16 -12.39
C THR A 118 -8.73 34.18 -12.66
N TYR A 119 -8.42 32.88 -12.57
CA TYR A 119 -9.39 31.79 -12.69
C TYR A 119 -8.92 30.57 -11.91
N ASP A 120 -9.88 29.74 -11.52
CA ASP A 120 -9.61 28.50 -10.80
C ASP A 120 -9.70 27.31 -11.77
N LEU A 121 -8.84 26.31 -11.55
CA LEU A 121 -8.94 25.01 -12.21
C LEU A 121 -9.72 24.04 -11.31
N PRO A 122 -10.32 22.99 -11.86
CA PRO A 122 -10.89 21.91 -11.06
C PRO A 122 -9.89 21.35 -10.07
N ARG A 123 -10.35 21.04 -8.86
CA ARG A 123 -9.53 20.39 -7.84
C ARG A 123 -9.14 18.99 -8.27
N VAL A 124 -8.00 18.53 -7.80
CA VAL A 124 -7.45 17.19 -8.09
C VAL A 124 -7.27 16.45 -6.78
N THR A 125 -7.91 15.27 -6.63
CA THR A 125 -7.68 14.37 -5.49
C THR A 125 -6.37 13.62 -5.73
N VAL A 126 -5.44 13.72 -4.78
CA VAL A 126 -4.07 13.17 -4.92
C VAL A 126 -3.74 12.08 -3.89
N ALA A 127 -4.49 11.99 -2.80
CA ALA A 127 -4.37 10.91 -1.81
C ALA A 127 -5.69 10.71 -1.08
N GLU A 128 -5.88 9.50 -0.58
CA GLU A 128 -7.03 9.11 0.23
C GLU A 128 -6.63 8.85 1.67
N GLY A 129 -7.57 9.11 2.56
CA GLY A 129 -7.60 8.64 3.94
C GLY A 129 -6.56 9.24 4.87
N VAL A 130 -6.89 9.13 6.13
CA VAL A 130 -5.93 9.29 7.22
C VAL A 130 -6.01 8.05 8.09
N ILE A 131 -4.90 7.31 8.22
CA ILE A 131 -4.79 6.18 9.15
C ILE A 131 -4.27 6.70 10.48
N SER A 132 -5.00 6.40 11.57
CA SER A 132 -4.56 6.69 12.94
C SER A 132 -4.11 5.40 13.61
N THR A 133 -2.82 5.30 13.92
CA THR A 133 -2.26 4.15 14.68
C THR A 133 -2.84 4.02 16.09
N ALA A 134 -3.25 5.13 16.72
CA ALA A 134 -3.90 5.12 18.02
C ALA A 134 -5.25 4.38 18.01
N GLU A 135 -5.96 4.37 16.88
CA GLU A 135 -7.22 3.66 16.74
C GLU A 135 -7.04 2.18 16.40
N ILE A 136 -5.92 1.81 15.77
CA ILE A 136 -5.55 0.39 15.60
C ILE A 136 -5.28 -0.24 16.97
N ALA A 137 -4.64 0.48 17.89
CA ALA A 137 -4.44 0.02 19.26
C ALA A 137 -5.77 -0.12 20.03
N ASN A 138 -6.70 0.82 19.87
CA ASN A 138 -8.04 0.73 20.51
C ASN A 138 -8.96 -0.32 19.86
N ALA A 139 -8.78 -0.61 18.57
CA ALA A 139 -9.49 -1.70 17.91
C ALA A 139 -9.06 -3.10 18.44
N GLN A 140 -7.87 -3.20 19.03
CA GLN A 140 -7.40 -4.41 19.71
C GLN A 140 -8.01 -4.58 21.13
N GLU A 141 -8.54 -3.52 21.73
CA GLU A 141 -9.26 -3.58 23.01
C GLU A 141 -10.75 -3.89 22.85
N LEU A 142 -11.31 -3.82 21.66
CA LEU A 142 -12.61 -4.42 21.37
C LEU A 142 -12.39 -5.92 21.43
N ASN A 143 -12.76 -6.51 22.62
CA ASN A 143 -12.82 -7.94 22.86
C ASN A 143 -13.21 -8.65 21.55
N PRO A 144 -12.32 -9.37 20.87
CA PRO A 144 -12.77 -10.18 19.78
C PRO A 144 -13.74 -11.17 20.40
N ALA A 145 -14.98 -11.16 19.99
CA ALA A 145 -15.78 -12.36 20.09
C ALA A 145 -14.96 -13.42 19.36
N ILE A 146 -14.16 -14.17 20.10
CA ILE A 146 -13.39 -15.31 19.59
C ILE A 146 -14.47 -16.33 19.22
N THR A 147 -15.02 -16.15 18.04
CA THR A 147 -15.58 -17.28 17.31
C THR A 147 -14.35 -18.13 17.01
N PRO A 148 -14.24 -19.36 17.55
CA PRO A 148 -13.09 -20.20 17.26
C PRO A 148 -13.04 -20.33 15.74
N ASP A 149 -12.04 -19.69 15.18
CA ASP A 149 -11.77 -19.78 13.76
C ASP A 149 -11.48 -21.25 13.50
N LYS A 150 -12.26 -21.89 12.62
CA LYS A 150 -12.07 -23.28 12.19
C LYS A 150 -10.81 -23.40 11.30
N PHE A 151 -9.82 -22.58 11.54
CA PHE A 151 -8.55 -22.64 10.83
C PHE A 151 -7.76 -23.82 11.40
N GLN A 152 -7.99 -25.01 10.86
CA GLN A 152 -7.12 -26.15 11.11
C GLN A 152 -5.88 -25.98 10.27
N ARG A 153 -4.75 -25.71 10.92
CA ARG A 153 -3.44 -25.72 10.29
C ARG A 153 -3.12 -27.16 9.89
N ILE A 154 -3.20 -27.47 8.60
CA ILE A 154 -2.78 -28.76 8.08
C ILE A 154 -1.24 -28.77 8.08
N ILE A 155 -0.66 -29.66 8.87
CA ILE A 155 0.79 -29.89 8.91
C ILE A 155 1.02 -31.25 8.29
N GLU A 156 1.76 -31.32 7.17
CA GLU A 156 2.17 -32.58 6.60
C GLU A 156 3.32 -33.16 7.42
N GLU A 157 3.12 -34.33 8.00
CA GLU A 157 4.15 -35.14 8.66
C GLU A 157 4.54 -36.29 7.74
N LYS A 158 5.86 -36.50 7.51
CA LYS A 158 6.37 -37.56 6.66
C LYS A 158 7.24 -38.51 7.48
N TYR A 159 6.88 -39.78 7.42
CA TYR A 159 7.63 -40.85 8.07
C TYR A 159 8.14 -41.83 7.02
N SER A 160 9.33 -42.36 7.17
CA SER A 160 9.93 -43.33 6.26
C SER A 160 10.63 -44.47 7.00
N ALA A 161 10.66 -45.66 6.40
CA ALA A 161 11.46 -46.77 6.88
C ALA A 161 12.03 -47.52 5.66
N ASP A 162 13.25 -47.97 5.78
CA ASP A 162 13.94 -48.72 4.74
C ASP A 162 13.94 -50.23 5.07
N ILE A 163 13.61 -51.04 4.05
CA ILE A 163 13.68 -52.48 4.10
C ILE A 163 14.80 -52.94 3.20
N MET A 164 15.84 -53.53 3.79
CA MET A 164 17.01 -54.00 3.04
C MET A 164 16.85 -55.48 2.57
N PHE A 165 17.02 -55.68 1.25
CA PHE A 165 17.07 -57.01 0.66
C PHE A 165 18.49 -57.44 0.47
N LEU A 166 18.73 -58.79 0.48
CA LEU A 166 20.02 -59.33 0.07
C LEU A 166 20.16 -59.25 -1.46
N ILE A 167 21.37 -59.08 -1.92
CA ILE A 167 21.68 -59.01 -3.36
C ILE A 167 21.08 -60.23 -4.08
N GLN A 168 20.32 -59.97 -5.14
CA GLN A 168 19.64 -60.99 -5.96
C GLN A 168 18.56 -61.82 -5.24
N GLN A 169 18.06 -61.35 -4.10
CA GLN A 169 16.98 -62.03 -3.38
C GLN A 169 15.82 -61.08 -3.13
N ALA A 170 14.64 -61.51 -3.56
CA ALA A 170 13.38 -60.73 -3.36
C ALA A 170 12.61 -61.13 -2.10
N ASN A 171 13.19 -62.05 -1.28
CA ASN A 171 12.52 -62.53 -0.10
C ASN A 171 12.63 -61.57 1.07
N LEU A 172 11.45 -61.20 1.63
CA LEU A 172 11.34 -60.33 2.78
C LEU A 172 11.81 -61.12 4.03
N ARG A 173 12.84 -60.64 4.70
CA ARG A 173 13.33 -61.29 5.93
C ARG A 173 12.53 -60.81 7.15
N SER A 174 12.14 -61.74 8.00
CA SER A 174 11.37 -61.47 9.19
C SER A 174 12.06 -60.51 10.17
N GLU A 175 13.39 -60.48 10.16
CA GLU A 175 14.23 -59.56 10.94
C GLU A 175 14.09 -58.11 10.49
N GLN A 176 13.94 -57.85 9.16
CA GLN A 176 13.76 -56.51 8.62
C GLN A 176 12.36 -55.96 8.96
N LEU A 177 11.35 -56.82 8.97
CA LEU A 177 9.99 -56.46 9.40
C LEU A 177 9.92 -56.11 10.89
N LYS A 178 10.82 -56.61 11.70
CA LYS A 178 10.92 -56.34 13.14
C LYS A 178 12.01 -55.31 13.47
N SER A 179 12.56 -54.66 12.45
CA SER A 179 13.54 -53.61 12.66
C SER A 179 12.95 -52.43 13.45
N GLU A 180 13.81 -51.72 14.14
CA GLU A 180 13.42 -50.55 14.92
C GLU A 180 12.68 -49.49 14.06
N GLN A 181 13.15 -49.27 12.82
CA GLN A 181 12.56 -48.35 11.87
C GLN A 181 11.15 -48.80 11.45
N MET A 182 10.93 -50.08 11.19
CA MET A 182 9.61 -50.61 10.82
C MET A 182 8.64 -50.57 11.98
N ASN A 183 9.12 -50.85 13.21
CA ASN A 183 8.27 -50.75 14.41
C ASN A 183 7.90 -49.27 14.68
N ALA A 184 8.84 -48.33 14.50
CA ALA A 184 8.58 -46.90 14.63
C ALA A 184 7.54 -46.46 13.60
N LEU A 185 7.71 -46.81 12.30
CA LEU A 185 6.75 -46.48 11.24
C LEU A 185 5.36 -47.07 11.53
N HIS A 186 5.30 -48.32 11.99
CA HIS A 186 4.00 -48.96 12.35
C HIS A 186 3.31 -48.24 13.50
N ASN A 187 4.03 -47.81 14.51
CA ASN A 187 3.49 -47.07 15.64
C ASN A 187 2.97 -45.69 15.20
N GLU A 188 3.69 -44.99 14.29
CA GLU A 188 3.26 -43.70 13.76
C GLU A 188 2.01 -43.84 12.89
N ILE A 189 1.93 -44.86 12.03
CA ILE A 189 0.73 -45.14 11.24
C ILE A 189 -0.46 -45.43 12.15
N LYS A 190 -0.27 -46.25 13.20
CA LYS A 190 -1.29 -46.56 14.18
C LYS A 190 -1.75 -45.31 14.93
N ALA A 191 -0.82 -44.51 15.44
CA ALA A 191 -1.11 -43.25 16.11
C ALA A 191 -1.86 -42.26 15.21
N ALA A 192 -1.48 -42.18 13.91
CA ALA A 192 -2.18 -41.35 12.92
C ALA A 192 -3.62 -41.86 12.65
N THR A 193 -3.85 -43.18 12.65
CA THR A 193 -5.17 -43.75 12.37
C THR A 193 -6.12 -43.62 13.61
N GLU A 194 -5.57 -43.64 14.82
CA GLU A 194 -6.34 -43.54 16.07
C GLU A 194 -6.58 -42.07 16.47
N ALA A 195 -5.81 -41.12 15.98
CA ALA A 195 -5.93 -39.72 16.35
C ALA A 195 -7.04 -39.01 15.55
N PRO A 196 -8.02 -38.35 16.23
CA PRO A 196 -9.17 -37.72 15.58
C PRO A 196 -8.81 -36.51 14.73
N ASN A 197 -7.58 -36.01 14.85
CA ASN A 197 -7.04 -34.82 14.15
C ASN A 197 -5.94 -35.15 13.13
N LYS A 198 -5.71 -36.44 12.83
CA LYS A 198 -4.75 -36.89 11.82
C LYS A 198 -5.45 -37.71 10.74
N GLU A 199 -5.01 -37.58 9.52
CA GLU A 199 -5.48 -38.34 8.36
C GLU A 199 -4.28 -38.88 7.59
N LEU A 200 -4.32 -40.20 7.31
CA LEU A 200 -3.31 -40.85 6.46
C LEU A 200 -3.66 -40.59 5.00
N THR A 201 -2.94 -39.68 4.36
CA THR A 201 -3.25 -39.25 2.99
C THR A 201 -2.56 -40.10 1.91
N ASN A 202 -1.38 -40.64 2.17
CA ASN A 202 -0.64 -41.41 1.17
C ASN A 202 0.39 -42.36 1.78
N ILE A 203 0.57 -43.52 1.14
CA ILE A 203 1.68 -44.45 1.42
C ILE A 203 2.43 -44.69 0.12
N ASN A 204 3.70 -44.28 0.05
CA ASN A 204 4.54 -44.51 -1.09
C ASN A 204 5.54 -45.63 -0.81
N VAL A 205 5.63 -46.60 -1.75
CA VAL A 205 6.65 -47.65 -1.71
C VAL A 205 7.56 -47.48 -2.91
N ALA A 206 8.84 -47.27 -2.68
CA ALA A 206 9.84 -47.15 -3.72
C ALA A 206 10.90 -48.27 -3.55
N SER A 207 11.32 -48.90 -4.66
CA SER A 207 12.40 -49.86 -4.67
C SER A 207 13.56 -49.29 -5.47
N TYR A 208 14.76 -49.46 -4.93
CA TYR A 208 15.99 -49.07 -5.58
C TYR A 208 16.83 -50.35 -5.81
N ALA A 209 17.35 -50.51 -7.05
CA ALA A 209 18.20 -51.61 -7.43
C ALA A 209 19.67 -51.17 -7.38
#